data_40850117aa06dcf6e4802a387fc6f57f
#
_entry.id   40850117aa06dcf6e4802a387fc6f57f
#
_cell.length_a   1.000
_cell.length_b   1.000
_cell.length_c   1.000
_cell.angle_alpha   90.00
_cell.angle_beta   90.00
_cell.angle_gamma   90.00
#
_symmetry.space_group_name_H-M   'P 1'
#
loop_
_entity.id
_entity.type
_entity.pdbx_description
1 polymer ?
#
loop_
_entity_poly.entity_id
_entity_poly.type
_entity_poly.pdbx_seq_one_letter_code
_entity_poly.pdbx_strand_id
1 'polypeptide(L)'
;MRFLTRLTLVALWCATTAHAGTAIVIGGALKNDNEAVWARIVEEAGGAGAPIAVFATAAANPERSAGLIVAALNRHGANAEAIPVAPRQKDIDLQANLNDPKLIAKVAASKAVFFSGGAQEYIVDTLQPKGEPTQMLKAIWQVFDGGGVVAGSSAGAAIMSRMMFRDAGDNMQILKGQWREGREYDRGLGFVGPDLFVDQHFLKRGRIGRMLPAMRAFGYTLGLGVEENTAAVVKGSEVEIVGARGALLVDLSEATADAKLPAFNLRGALLSYLDRGDKHNLKTGVTTPAAHKLRDQKIDPAASDYKPYLQNENYFLDILADNTIVTAMAQLLDGRAPEVRGLAYRVRPRPNDLSPELGFEFRLYKGPGLVGWFSGALGGEDYTVLKARLDVIPVRMSTPLFTPLAPN
;
A
#
# COMPACT_ATOMS: atom_id res chain seq x y z
N MET A 1 68.03 8.31 -11.99
CA MET A 1 66.76 8.09 -12.69
C MET A 1 65.69 7.81 -11.63
N ARG A 2 64.84 8.78 -11.33
CA ARG A 2 63.72 8.63 -10.35
C ARG A 2 62.41 8.47 -11.14
N PHE A 3 61.79 7.29 -11.04
CA PHE A 3 60.46 7.03 -11.57
C PHE A 3 59.42 7.49 -10.55
N LEU A 4 58.64 8.53 -10.90
CA LEU A 4 57.41 8.92 -10.16
C LEU A 4 56.24 8.17 -10.75
N THR A 5 55.69 7.25 -9.95
CA THR A 5 54.42 6.56 -10.23
C THR A 5 53.28 7.44 -9.78
N ARG A 6 52.50 7.98 -10.71
CA ARG A 6 51.25 8.70 -10.42
C ARG A 6 50.14 7.69 -10.18
N LEU A 7 49.66 7.59 -8.94
CA LEU A 7 48.42 6.90 -8.61
C LEU A 7 47.24 7.83 -8.93
N THR A 8 46.47 7.47 -9.94
CA THR A 8 45.18 8.11 -10.25
C THR A 8 44.10 7.47 -9.42
N LEU A 9 43.59 8.14 -8.38
CA LEU A 9 42.40 7.75 -7.63
C LEU A 9 41.17 7.99 -8.50
N VAL A 10 40.55 6.95 -9.00
CA VAL A 10 39.19 7.02 -9.59
C VAL A 10 38.18 6.91 -8.45
N ALA A 11 37.62 8.04 -8.03
CA ALA A 11 36.48 8.04 -7.11
C ALA A 11 35.22 7.63 -7.88
N LEU A 12 34.76 6.40 -7.69
CA LEU A 12 33.44 5.97 -8.11
C LEU A 12 32.40 6.67 -7.22
N TRP A 13 31.79 7.72 -7.74
CA TRP A 13 30.56 8.28 -7.17
C TRP A 13 29.40 7.33 -7.53
N CYS A 14 29.04 6.44 -6.62
CA CYS A 14 27.72 5.83 -6.62
C CYS A 14 26.72 6.91 -6.22
N ALA A 15 26.18 7.63 -7.19
CA ALA A 15 25.02 8.47 -6.98
C ALA A 15 23.82 7.54 -6.71
N THR A 16 23.54 7.27 -5.45
CA THR A 16 22.20 6.81 -5.07
C THR A 16 21.26 7.98 -5.35
N THR A 17 20.49 7.89 -6.42
CA THR A 17 19.38 8.80 -6.68
C THR A 17 18.33 8.57 -5.59
N ALA A 18 18.48 9.25 -4.46
CA ALA A 18 17.37 9.42 -3.54
C ALA A 18 16.34 10.26 -4.31
N HIS A 19 15.17 9.69 -4.57
CA HIS A 19 14.06 10.48 -5.09
C HIS A 19 13.80 11.61 -4.11
N ALA A 20 13.92 12.86 -4.59
CA ALA A 20 13.77 14.05 -3.73
C ALA A 20 12.31 14.35 -3.39
N GLY A 21 11.34 13.75 -4.12
CA GLY A 21 9.92 14.01 -4.00
C GLY A 21 9.20 13.25 -2.86
N THR A 22 7.98 13.67 -2.59
CA THR A 22 7.07 13.04 -1.63
C THR A 22 5.99 12.26 -2.36
N ALA A 23 5.84 10.96 -2.10
CA ALA A 23 4.72 10.15 -2.57
C ALA A 23 3.64 10.07 -1.47
N ILE A 24 2.38 10.43 -1.82
CA ILE A 24 1.24 10.33 -0.91
C ILE A 24 0.32 9.22 -1.41
N VAL A 25 0.45 8.05 -0.78
CA VAL A 25 -0.26 6.82 -1.12
C VAL A 25 -1.59 6.80 -0.37
N ILE A 26 -2.71 7.04 -1.07
CA ILE A 26 -4.03 7.10 -0.45
C ILE A 26 -4.78 5.80 -0.73
N GLY A 27 -5.20 5.09 0.31
CA GLY A 27 -5.80 3.75 0.22
C GLY A 27 -7.14 3.66 -0.52
N GLY A 28 -7.69 4.77 -0.96
CA GLY A 28 -8.96 4.82 -1.70
C GLY A 28 -10.12 5.29 -0.83
N ALA A 29 -11.29 5.45 -1.44
CA ALA A 29 -12.51 5.93 -0.77
C ALA A 29 -12.27 7.19 0.09
N LEU A 30 -11.38 8.07 -0.36
CA LEU A 30 -11.06 9.33 0.32
C LEU A 30 -12.30 10.22 0.37
N LYS A 31 -12.74 10.53 1.58
CA LYS A 31 -13.91 11.36 1.81
C LYS A 31 -13.58 12.84 1.67
N ASN A 32 -14.54 13.62 1.21
CA ASN A 32 -14.38 15.07 1.04
C ASN A 32 -14.18 15.84 2.36
N ASP A 33 -14.61 15.26 3.48
CA ASP A 33 -14.48 15.77 4.84
C ASP A 33 -13.24 15.25 5.59
N ASN A 34 -12.39 14.49 4.94
CA ASN A 34 -11.10 14.07 5.52
C ASN A 34 -10.08 15.22 5.39
N GLU A 35 -10.26 16.25 6.21
CA GLU A 35 -9.40 17.44 6.21
C GLU A 35 -7.92 17.12 6.39
N ALA A 36 -7.60 16.11 7.24
CA ALA A 36 -6.22 15.74 7.52
C ALA A 36 -5.45 15.31 6.27
N VAL A 37 -6.08 14.52 5.39
CA VAL A 37 -5.42 14.08 4.14
C VAL A 37 -5.36 15.20 3.11
N TRP A 38 -6.46 15.93 2.90
CA TRP A 38 -6.48 17.03 1.91
C TRP A 38 -5.52 18.16 2.28
N ALA A 39 -5.54 18.61 3.55
CA ALA A 39 -4.62 19.62 4.05
C ALA A 39 -3.16 19.18 3.91
N ARG A 40 -2.86 17.91 4.23
CA ARG A 40 -1.50 17.37 4.11
C ARG A 40 -0.98 17.37 2.68
N ILE A 41 -1.82 17.06 1.69
CA ILE A 41 -1.42 17.14 0.27
C ILE A 41 -1.02 18.57 -0.09
N VAL A 42 -1.82 19.55 0.33
CA VAL A 42 -1.56 20.97 0.06
C VAL A 42 -0.31 21.44 0.81
N GLU A 43 -0.13 21.05 2.06
CA GLU A 43 1.05 21.36 2.87
C GLU A 43 2.34 20.86 2.20
N GLU A 44 2.39 19.58 1.81
CA GLU A 44 3.56 18.99 1.14
C GLU A 44 3.81 19.62 -0.25
N ALA A 45 2.77 20.12 -0.91
CA ALA A 45 2.89 20.86 -2.16
C ALA A 45 3.43 22.30 -2.00
N GLY A 46 3.65 22.75 -0.76
CA GLY A 46 4.16 24.10 -0.46
C GLY A 46 3.15 25.07 0.11
N GLY A 47 1.95 24.59 0.48
CA GLY A 47 0.91 25.37 1.17
C GLY A 47 -0.01 26.13 0.24
N ALA A 48 -0.55 27.26 0.75
CA ALA A 48 -1.56 28.04 0.04
C ALA A 48 -1.06 28.58 -1.31
N GLY A 49 -1.90 28.48 -2.33
CA GLY A 49 -1.60 28.88 -3.70
C GLY A 49 -0.75 27.88 -4.49
N ALA A 50 -0.35 26.73 -3.89
CA ALA A 50 0.45 25.75 -4.58
C ALA A 50 -0.26 25.21 -5.85
N PRO A 51 0.36 25.26 -7.04
CA PRO A 51 -0.22 24.72 -8.25
C PRO A 51 -0.20 23.18 -8.21
N ILE A 52 -1.37 22.56 -8.37
CA ILE A 52 -1.55 21.11 -8.35
C ILE A 52 -2.22 20.64 -9.64
N ALA A 53 -1.56 19.76 -10.38
CA ALA A 53 -2.10 19.14 -11.59
C ALA A 53 -2.92 17.89 -11.23
N VAL A 54 -4.22 17.86 -11.59
CA VAL A 54 -5.13 16.76 -11.27
C VAL A 54 -5.39 15.90 -12.50
N PHE A 55 -5.02 14.62 -12.44
CA PHE A 55 -5.22 13.62 -13.47
C PHE A 55 -6.35 12.67 -13.07
N ALA A 56 -7.50 12.79 -13.72
CA ALA A 56 -8.62 11.86 -13.55
C ALA A 56 -8.57 10.70 -14.55
N THR A 57 -7.37 10.29 -14.97
CA THR A 57 -7.10 9.32 -16.04
C THR A 57 -7.74 7.95 -15.77
N ALA A 58 -7.78 7.52 -14.50
CA ALA A 58 -8.38 6.24 -14.10
C ALA A 58 -9.91 6.27 -13.97
N ALA A 59 -10.51 7.44 -13.89
CA ALA A 59 -11.91 7.59 -13.49
C ALA A 59 -12.89 7.11 -14.56
N ALA A 60 -14.02 6.55 -14.11
CA ALA A 60 -15.13 6.19 -14.99
C ALA A 60 -15.84 7.44 -15.55
N ASN A 61 -15.85 8.53 -14.79
CA ASN A 61 -16.31 9.85 -15.21
C ASN A 61 -15.22 10.88 -14.86
N PRO A 62 -14.28 11.15 -15.79
CA PRO A 62 -13.13 11.99 -15.53
C PRO A 62 -13.48 13.43 -15.14
N GLU A 63 -14.44 14.05 -15.81
CA GLU A 63 -14.84 15.43 -15.56
C GLU A 63 -15.36 15.62 -14.14
N ARG A 64 -16.28 14.74 -13.72
CA ARG A 64 -16.82 14.76 -12.36
C ARG A 64 -15.75 14.49 -11.32
N SER A 65 -14.91 13.48 -11.54
CA SER A 65 -13.85 13.12 -10.60
C SER A 65 -12.82 14.23 -10.45
N ALA A 66 -12.38 14.83 -11.56
CA ALA A 66 -11.46 15.95 -11.54
C ALA A 66 -12.07 17.15 -10.80
N GLY A 67 -13.32 17.51 -11.11
CA GLY A 67 -14.02 18.62 -10.46
C GLY A 67 -14.12 18.47 -8.93
N LEU A 68 -14.43 17.26 -8.44
CA LEU A 68 -14.50 16.99 -6.99
C LEU A 68 -13.13 17.09 -6.32
N ILE A 69 -12.07 16.57 -6.94
CA ILE A 69 -10.71 16.62 -6.41
C ILE A 69 -10.19 18.06 -6.41
N VAL A 70 -10.34 18.78 -7.51
CA VAL A 70 -9.98 20.20 -7.63
C VAL A 70 -10.69 21.03 -6.56
N ALA A 71 -12.00 20.84 -6.39
CA ALA A 71 -12.76 21.56 -5.37
C ALA A 71 -12.27 21.23 -3.95
N ALA A 72 -11.90 19.97 -3.66
CA ALA A 72 -11.36 19.59 -2.36
C ALA A 72 -9.99 20.23 -2.10
N LEU A 73 -9.05 20.16 -3.04
CA LEU A 73 -7.72 20.76 -2.91
C LEU A 73 -7.80 22.30 -2.78
N ASN A 74 -8.64 22.95 -3.59
CA ASN A 74 -8.79 24.41 -3.56
C ASN A 74 -9.47 24.91 -2.27
N ARG A 75 -10.37 24.10 -1.68
CA ARG A 75 -10.94 24.41 -0.35
C ARG A 75 -9.87 24.43 0.75
N HIS A 76 -8.78 23.66 0.59
CA HIS A 76 -7.60 23.68 1.47
C HIS A 76 -6.52 24.67 1.04
N GLY A 77 -6.83 25.56 0.10
CA GLY A 77 -5.98 26.68 -0.30
C GLY A 77 -5.05 26.45 -1.47
N ALA A 78 -5.10 25.29 -2.13
CA ALA A 78 -4.30 25.06 -3.34
C ALA A 78 -4.82 25.86 -4.54
N ASN A 79 -4.01 25.93 -5.60
CA ASN A 79 -4.41 26.31 -6.95
C ASN A 79 -4.40 25.06 -7.84
N ALA A 80 -5.41 24.20 -7.65
CA ALA A 80 -5.51 22.93 -8.36
C ALA A 80 -6.28 23.08 -9.68
N GLU A 81 -5.81 22.42 -10.72
CA GLU A 81 -6.44 22.40 -12.04
C GLU A 81 -6.50 20.99 -12.61
N ALA A 82 -7.58 20.67 -13.33
CA ALA A 82 -7.74 19.43 -14.07
C ALA A 82 -6.87 19.41 -15.33
N ILE A 83 -6.15 18.33 -15.57
CA ILE A 83 -5.42 18.07 -16.81
C ILE A 83 -6.26 17.13 -17.67
N PRO A 84 -6.64 17.51 -18.90
CA PRO A 84 -7.55 16.74 -19.75
C PRO A 84 -6.81 15.56 -20.43
N VAL A 85 -6.31 14.64 -19.62
CA VAL A 85 -5.58 13.44 -20.04
C VAL A 85 -6.26 12.22 -19.42
N ALA A 86 -7.40 11.82 -20.01
CA ALA A 86 -8.14 10.65 -19.55
C ALA A 86 -8.82 9.96 -20.75
N PRO A 87 -8.66 8.63 -20.95
CA PRO A 87 -9.18 7.92 -22.12
C PRO A 87 -10.72 7.87 -22.18
N ARG A 88 -11.39 8.10 -21.04
CA ARG A 88 -12.86 8.14 -20.94
C ARG A 88 -13.44 9.57 -20.94
N GLN A 89 -12.61 10.57 -21.06
CA GLN A 89 -13.06 11.97 -21.14
C GLN A 89 -13.62 12.23 -22.55
N LYS A 90 -14.80 12.84 -22.60
CA LYS A 90 -15.44 13.21 -23.86
C LYS A 90 -14.85 14.49 -24.42
N ASP A 91 -15.05 14.70 -25.71
CA ASP A 91 -14.74 15.95 -26.43
C ASP A 91 -13.28 16.41 -26.31
N ILE A 92 -12.34 15.45 -26.14
CA ILE A 92 -10.89 15.71 -26.15
C ILE A 92 -10.18 14.84 -27.20
N ASP A 93 -9.08 15.35 -27.72
CA ASP A 93 -8.08 14.54 -28.40
C ASP A 93 -6.99 14.13 -27.39
N LEU A 94 -7.07 12.90 -26.87
CA LEU A 94 -6.15 12.40 -25.86
C LEU A 94 -4.70 12.42 -26.36
N GLN A 95 -4.45 12.05 -27.62
CA GLN A 95 -3.10 12.00 -28.17
C GLN A 95 -2.52 13.40 -28.39
N ALA A 96 -3.34 14.35 -28.83
CA ALA A 96 -2.96 15.74 -28.92
C ALA A 96 -2.62 16.30 -27.52
N ASN A 97 -3.45 16.04 -26.52
CA ASN A 97 -3.25 16.54 -25.15
C ASN A 97 -1.99 15.93 -24.48
N LEU A 98 -1.69 14.66 -24.71
CA LEU A 98 -0.47 14.02 -24.21
C LEU A 98 0.82 14.65 -24.77
N ASN A 99 0.74 15.28 -25.92
CA ASN A 99 1.88 15.91 -26.62
C ASN A 99 1.79 17.46 -26.67
N ASP A 100 0.77 18.06 -26.06
CA ASP A 100 0.60 19.52 -26.05
C ASP A 100 1.69 20.17 -25.18
N PRO A 101 2.61 20.97 -25.76
CA PRO A 101 3.68 21.63 -25.04
C PRO A 101 3.18 22.54 -23.91
N LYS A 102 2.00 23.14 -24.06
CA LYS A 102 1.40 24.02 -23.02
C LYS A 102 0.94 23.22 -21.81
N LEU A 103 0.27 22.08 -22.04
CA LEU A 103 -0.15 21.19 -20.95
C LEU A 103 1.07 20.57 -20.24
N ILE A 104 2.08 20.12 -21.02
CA ILE A 104 3.31 19.57 -20.48
C ILE A 104 4.04 20.62 -19.61
N ALA A 105 4.19 21.85 -20.11
CA ALA A 105 4.81 22.94 -19.35
C ALA A 105 4.02 23.30 -18.08
N LYS A 106 2.67 23.29 -18.14
CA LYS A 106 1.80 23.50 -16.97
C LYS A 106 2.03 22.42 -15.92
N VAL A 107 2.09 21.14 -16.29
CA VAL A 107 2.39 20.03 -15.38
C VAL A 107 3.80 20.17 -14.79
N ALA A 108 4.80 20.43 -15.61
CA ALA A 108 6.18 20.60 -15.15
C ALA A 108 6.37 21.80 -14.18
N ALA A 109 5.51 22.81 -14.27
CA ALA A 109 5.51 23.97 -13.36
C ALA A 109 4.71 23.74 -12.07
N SER A 110 3.98 22.62 -11.96
CA SER A 110 3.20 22.28 -10.76
C SER A 110 4.12 21.90 -9.60
N LYS A 111 3.60 22.04 -8.37
CA LYS A 111 4.25 21.58 -7.14
C LYS A 111 3.78 20.19 -6.71
N ALA A 112 2.63 19.79 -7.21
CA ALA A 112 2.11 18.44 -6.99
C ALA A 112 1.33 17.94 -8.19
N VAL A 113 1.26 16.61 -8.29
CA VAL A 113 0.39 15.88 -9.21
C VAL A 113 -0.51 14.98 -8.41
N PHE A 114 -1.82 14.97 -8.70
CA PHE A 114 -2.79 14.10 -8.05
C PHE A 114 -3.43 13.16 -9.07
N PHE A 115 -3.35 11.85 -8.81
CA PHE A 115 -4.02 10.81 -9.60
C PHE A 115 -5.31 10.34 -8.92
N SER A 116 -6.42 10.36 -9.67
CA SER A 116 -7.72 9.88 -9.19
C SER A 116 -7.76 8.36 -9.02
N GLY A 117 -8.76 7.90 -8.26
CA GLY A 117 -9.17 6.49 -8.27
C GLY A 117 -9.91 6.09 -9.54
N GLY A 118 -10.08 4.77 -9.71
CA GLY A 118 -10.73 4.14 -10.86
C GLY A 118 -10.03 2.86 -11.29
N ALA A 119 -9.73 2.72 -12.57
CA ALA A 119 -9.02 1.59 -13.16
C ALA A 119 -7.56 1.99 -13.45
N GLN A 120 -6.62 1.44 -12.70
CA GLN A 120 -5.21 1.83 -12.72
C GLN A 120 -4.52 1.55 -14.06
N GLU A 121 -4.98 0.57 -14.79
CA GLU A 121 -4.48 0.27 -16.12
C GLU A 121 -4.60 1.47 -17.09
N TYR A 122 -5.62 2.30 -16.95
CA TYR A 122 -5.76 3.50 -17.78
C TYR A 122 -4.66 4.52 -17.53
N ILE A 123 -4.16 4.63 -16.28
CA ILE A 123 -3.04 5.54 -15.99
C ILE A 123 -1.78 5.05 -16.71
N VAL A 124 -1.46 3.78 -16.53
CA VAL A 124 -0.22 3.21 -17.08
C VAL A 124 -0.26 3.14 -18.61
N ASP A 125 -1.38 2.65 -19.19
CA ASP A 125 -1.53 2.54 -20.63
C ASP A 125 -1.54 3.91 -21.35
N THR A 126 -2.02 4.96 -20.64
CA THR A 126 -2.03 6.33 -21.16
C THR A 126 -0.67 7.00 -21.06
N LEU A 127 -0.03 6.91 -19.89
CA LEU A 127 1.20 7.66 -19.61
C LEU A 127 2.48 6.91 -20.00
N GLN A 128 2.42 5.57 -20.07
CA GLN A 128 3.54 4.70 -20.37
C GLN A 128 3.14 3.55 -21.33
N PRO A 129 2.61 3.88 -22.52
CA PRO A 129 2.18 2.86 -23.48
C PRO A 129 3.34 1.94 -23.85
N LYS A 130 3.10 0.62 -23.82
CA LYS A 130 4.10 -0.42 -24.11
C LYS A 130 5.41 -0.31 -23.32
N GLY A 131 5.38 0.35 -22.16
CA GLY A 131 6.54 0.55 -21.31
C GLY A 131 7.33 1.83 -21.60
N GLU A 132 6.96 2.59 -22.63
CA GLU A 132 7.68 3.80 -23.03
C GLU A 132 7.03 5.06 -22.41
N PRO A 133 7.77 5.86 -21.60
CA PRO A 133 7.20 7.02 -20.97
C PRO A 133 6.89 8.13 -21.99
N THR A 134 5.67 8.64 -21.95
CA THR A 134 5.27 9.83 -22.71
C THR A 134 5.97 11.09 -22.21
N GLN A 135 5.95 12.19 -22.98
CA GLN A 135 6.46 13.48 -22.53
C GLN A 135 5.69 14.01 -21.30
N MET A 136 4.38 13.70 -21.22
CA MET A 136 3.56 14.03 -20.06
C MET A 136 4.05 13.29 -18.81
N LEU A 137 4.36 11.98 -18.89
CA LEU A 137 4.92 11.26 -17.74
C LEU A 137 6.30 11.79 -17.35
N LYS A 138 7.14 12.18 -18.31
CA LYS A 138 8.45 12.81 -18.02
C LYS A 138 8.28 14.12 -17.26
N ALA A 139 7.28 14.93 -17.60
CA ALA A 139 6.96 16.16 -16.87
C ALA A 139 6.52 15.88 -15.43
N ILE A 140 5.73 14.81 -15.21
CA ILE A 140 5.31 14.36 -13.86
C ILE A 140 6.54 13.92 -13.05
N TRP A 141 7.44 13.14 -13.64
CA TRP A 141 8.70 12.75 -12.99
C TRP A 141 9.60 13.96 -12.69
N GLN A 142 9.63 14.96 -13.57
CA GLN A 142 10.37 16.21 -13.32
C GLN A 142 9.83 16.94 -12.09
N VAL A 143 8.50 16.97 -11.86
CA VAL A 143 7.91 17.51 -10.62
C VAL A 143 8.40 16.72 -9.42
N PHE A 144 8.32 15.38 -9.48
CA PHE A 144 8.72 14.52 -8.38
C PHE A 144 10.22 14.62 -8.06
N ASP A 145 11.09 14.50 -9.07
CA ASP A 145 12.55 14.59 -8.92
C ASP A 145 13.01 15.98 -8.45
N GLY A 146 12.20 17.01 -8.76
CA GLY A 146 12.42 18.37 -8.28
C GLY A 146 11.98 18.61 -6.83
N GLY A 147 11.59 17.56 -6.08
CA GLY A 147 11.16 17.66 -4.70
C GLY A 147 9.65 17.93 -4.52
N GLY A 148 8.88 17.86 -5.61
CA GLY A 148 7.42 18.00 -5.57
C GLY A 148 6.71 16.73 -5.09
N VAL A 149 5.39 16.77 -5.15
CA VAL A 149 4.51 15.71 -4.61
C VAL A 149 3.84 14.93 -5.74
N VAL A 150 3.80 13.60 -5.61
CA VAL A 150 2.87 12.75 -6.35
C VAL A 150 1.90 12.12 -5.36
N ALA A 151 0.64 12.54 -5.38
CA ALA A 151 -0.44 11.99 -4.60
C ALA A 151 -1.35 11.12 -5.47
N GLY A 152 -1.90 10.05 -4.93
CA GLY A 152 -2.84 9.23 -5.68
C GLY A 152 -3.75 8.40 -4.80
N SER A 153 -5.02 8.35 -5.17
CA SER A 153 -6.03 7.59 -4.44
C SER A 153 -6.44 6.33 -5.19
N SER A 154 -6.55 5.19 -4.49
CA SER A 154 -6.97 3.90 -5.06
C SER A 154 -6.10 3.52 -6.27
N ALA A 155 -6.63 3.61 -7.49
CA ALA A 155 -5.85 3.38 -8.73
C ALA A 155 -4.59 4.26 -8.79
N GLY A 156 -4.69 5.54 -8.38
CA GLY A 156 -3.55 6.44 -8.29
C GLY A 156 -2.51 6.04 -7.24
N ALA A 157 -2.89 5.32 -6.21
CA ALA A 157 -1.95 4.72 -5.25
C ALA A 157 -1.30 3.45 -5.82
N ALA A 158 -2.08 2.62 -6.50
CA ALA A 158 -1.60 1.36 -7.06
C ALA A 158 -0.42 1.54 -8.03
N ILE A 159 -0.42 2.63 -8.81
CA ILE A 159 0.64 2.89 -9.81
C ILE A 159 1.99 3.31 -9.18
N MET A 160 2.04 3.54 -7.88
CA MET A 160 3.24 4.12 -7.25
C MET A 160 4.38 3.13 -7.06
N SER A 161 4.13 1.82 -7.03
CA SER A 161 5.18 0.79 -7.09
C SER A 161 5.64 0.55 -8.53
N ARG A 162 6.78 -0.11 -8.71
CA ARG A 162 7.26 -0.56 -10.04
C ARG A 162 6.38 -1.64 -10.63
N MET A 163 5.84 -2.52 -9.79
CA MET A 163 4.85 -3.52 -10.17
C MET A 163 3.54 -3.20 -9.47
N MET A 164 2.42 -3.46 -10.12
CA MET A 164 1.08 -3.24 -9.57
C MET A 164 0.13 -4.35 -9.97
N PHE A 165 -0.94 -4.53 -9.22
CA PHE A 165 -2.10 -5.28 -9.70
C PHE A 165 -2.82 -4.45 -10.76
N ARG A 166 -3.12 -5.08 -11.92
CA ARG A 166 -3.84 -4.44 -13.03
C ARG A 166 -5.35 -4.67 -12.87
N ASP A 167 -5.81 -5.87 -13.17
CA ASP A 167 -7.20 -6.31 -12.99
C ASP A 167 -7.21 -7.61 -12.17
N ALA A 168 -6.76 -7.49 -10.94
CA ALA A 168 -6.70 -8.62 -10.03
C ALA A 168 -8.07 -8.88 -9.41
N GLY A 169 -8.70 -9.96 -9.82
CA GLY A 169 -10.05 -10.31 -9.45
C GLY A 169 -10.24 -10.56 -7.96
N ASP A 170 -9.50 -11.50 -7.37
CA ASP A 170 -9.60 -11.76 -5.95
C ASP A 170 -8.31 -12.32 -5.32
N ASN A 171 -8.22 -12.15 -4.00
CA ASN A 171 -7.05 -12.55 -3.23
C ASN A 171 -6.79 -14.06 -3.26
N MET A 172 -7.83 -14.88 -3.25
CA MET A 172 -7.71 -16.34 -3.29
C MET A 172 -7.14 -16.83 -4.62
N GLN A 173 -7.53 -16.18 -5.74
CA GLN A 173 -6.97 -16.49 -7.06
C GLN A 173 -5.45 -16.24 -7.07
N ILE A 174 -5.01 -15.12 -6.51
CA ILE A 174 -3.59 -14.76 -6.44
C ILE A 174 -2.85 -15.70 -5.48
N LEU A 175 -3.38 -15.99 -4.28
CA LEU A 175 -2.79 -16.96 -3.35
C LEU A 175 -2.58 -18.34 -3.98
N LYS A 176 -3.53 -18.76 -4.84
CA LYS A 176 -3.45 -20.04 -5.58
C LYS A 176 -2.49 -20.00 -6.79
N GLY A 177 -1.80 -18.88 -7.03
CA GLY A 177 -0.89 -18.75 -8.16
C GLY A 177 -1.56 -18.56 -9.53
N GLN A 178 -2.86 -18.24 -9.55
CA GLN A 178 -3.65 -18.10 -10.78
C GLN A 178 -3.66 -16.65 -11.27
N TRP A 179 -2.51 -16.11 -11.68
CA TRP A 179 -2.33 -14.73 -12.11
C TRP A 179 -1.25 -14.60 -13.18
N ARG A 180 -1.40 -13.60 -14.08
CA ARG A 180 -0.60 -13.45 -15.29
C ARG A 180 -0.22 -12.00 -15.53
N GLU A 181 0.94 -11.80 -16.15
CA GLU A 181 1.39 -10.51 -16.64
C GLU A 181 0.46 -9.93 -17.71
N GLY A 182 0.29 -8.62 -17.70
CA GLY A 182 -0.59 -7.92 -18.64
C GLY A 182 -2.07 -8.07 -18.36
N ARG A 183 -2.45 -8.95 -17.41
CA ARG A 183 -3.85 -9.17 -17.03
C ARG A 183 -4.08 -8.90 -15.54
N GLU A 184 -3.63 -9.76 -14.66
CA GLU A 184 -3.80 -9.58 -13.22
C GLU A 184 -2.75 -8.63 -12.62
N TYR A 185 -1.55 -8.54 -13.22
CA TYR A 185 -0.50 -7.60 -12.81
C TYR A 185 0.23 -7.01 -14.02
N ASP A 186 0.86 -5.88 -13.79
CA ASP A 186 1.67 -5.16 -14.78
C ASP A 186 2.66 -4.22 -14.06
N ARG A 187 3.48 -3.52 -14.85
CA ARG A 187 4.32 -2.44 -14.34
C ARG A 187 3.47 -1.30 -13.78
N GLY A 188 3.98 -0.65 -12.74
CA GLY A 188 3.50 0.65 -12.27
C GLY A 188 4.41 1.78 -12.73
N LEU A 189 4.33 2.93 -12.07
CA LEU A 189 5.15 4.12 -12.39
C LEU A 189 6.34 4.30 -11.44
N GLY A 190 6.36 3.68 -10.25
CA GLY A 190 7.54 3.54 -9.41
C GLY A 190 7.90 4.70 -8.48
N PHE A 191 7.00 5.62 -8.16
CA PHE A 191 7.28 6.80 -7.33
C PHE A 191 7.72 6.50 -5.89
N VAL A 192 7.37 5.34 -5.32
CA VAL A 192 7.80 4.94 -3.96
C VAL A 192 9.17 4.26 -3.91
N GLY A 193 9.88 4.24 -5.03
CA GLY A 193 11.18 3.59 -5.14
C GLY A 193 11.11 2.10 -5.48
N PRO A 194 12.29 1.45 -5.61
CA PRO A 194 12.37 0.08 -6.10
C PRO A 194 11.99 -0.98 -5.06
N ASP A 195 12.12 -0.66 -3.77
CA ASP A 195 12.12 -1.68 -2.72
C ASP A 195 10.79 -1.75 -1.95
N LEU A 196 9.86 -0.84 -2.22
CA LEU A 196 8.56 -0.79 -1.57
C LEU A 196 7.43 -1.16 -2.54
N PHE A 197 6.69 -2.21 -2.20
CA PHE A 197 5.44 -2.55 -2.87
C PHE A 197 4.27 -1.90 -2.14
N VAL A 198 3.37 -1.21 -2.85
CA VAL A 198 2.18 -0.61 -2.25
C VAL A 198 0.90 -1.23 -2.79
N ASP A 199 -0.10 -1.37 -1.91
CA ASP A 199 -1.46 -1.74 -2.29
C ASP A 199 -2.47 -0.91 -1.48
N GLN A 200 -3.71 -0.84 -1.92
CA GLN A 200 -4.73 0.10 -1.48
C GLN A 200 -6.05 -0.63 -1.16
N HIS A 201 -7.03 0.01 -0.51
CA HIS A 201 -8.25 -0.63 0.05
C HIS A 201 -7.89 -1.89 0.85
N PHE A 202 -6.82 -1.81 1.61
CA PHE A 202 -6.03 -2.99 1.94
C PHE A 202 -6.75 -3.92 2.92
N LEU A 203 -7.16 -3.37 4.06
CA LEU A 203 -7.85 -4.13 5.10
C LEU A 203 -9.29 -4.44 4.68
N LYS A 204 -9.95 -3.44 4.10
CA LYS A 204 -11.33 -3.55 3.60
C LYS A 204 -11.54 -4.74 2.66
N ARG A 205 -10.54 -5.04 1.85
CA ARG A 205 -10.63 -6.09 0.84
C ARG A 205 -9.70 -7.28 1.09
N GLY A 206 -9.12 -7.41 2.29
CA GLY A 206 -8.24 -8.52 2.68
C GLY A 206 -7.01 -8.69 1.77
N ARG A 207 -6.44 -7.59 1.29
CA ARG A 207 -5.44 -7.60 0.22
C ARG A 207 -4.08 -8.14 0.63
N ILE A 208 -3.87 -8.43 1.91
CA ILE A 208 -2.71 -9.20 2.35
C ILE A 208 -2.59 -10.53 1.59
N GLY A 209 -3.72 -11.17 1.28
CA GLY A 209 -3.75 -12.43 0.53
C GLY A 209 -3.17 -12.32 -0.88
N ARG A 210 -3.21 -11.14 -1.51
CA ARG A 210 -2.57 -10.93 -2.83
C ARG A 210 -1.20 -10.29 -2.73
N MET A 211 -0.96 -9.44 -1.73
CA MET A 211 0.31 -8.75 -1.54
C MET A 211 1.47 -9.72 -1.28
N LEU A 212 1.29 -10.69 -0.39
CA LEU A 212 2.35 -11.63 -0.02
C LEU A 212 2.90 -12.42 -1.23
N PRO A 213 2.06 -13.06 -2.09
CA PRO A 213 2.55 -13.72 -3.30
C PRO A 213 3.24 -12.75 -4.27
N ALA A 214 2.71 -11.53 -4.45
CA ALA A 214 3.28 -10.54 -5.36
C ALA A 214 4.66 -10.08 -4.88
N MET A 215 4.81 -9.77 -3.58
CA MET A 215 6.11 -9.40 -3.02
C MET A 215 7.16 -10.50 -3.24
N ARG A 216 6.80 -11.76 -2.98
CA ARG A 216 7.70 -12.90 -3.21
C ARG A 216 8.07 -13.07 -4.68
N ALA A 217 7.10 -12.98 -5.58
CA ALA A 217 7.31 -13.18 -7.01
C ALA A 217 8.17 -12.07 -7.64
N PHE A 218 8.00 -10.82 -7.19
CA PHE A 218 8.70 -9.67 -7.73
C PHE A 218 9.95 -9.26 -6.94
N GLY A 219 10.30 -10.00 -5.87
CA GLY A 219 11.50 -9.75 -5.09
C GLY A 219 11.43 -8.54 -4.13
N TYR A 220 10.22 -8.08 -3.79
CA TYR A 220 10.07 -7.05 -2.78
C TYR A 220 10.25 -7.62 -1.37
N THR A 221 11.05 -6.93 -0.56
CA THR A 221 11.18 -7.22 0.87
C THR A 221 10.20 -6.44 1.72
N LEU A 222 9.84 -5.23 1.32
CA LEU A 222 8.89 -4.36 2.04
C LEU A 222 7.61 -4.15 1.24
N GLY A 223 6.47 -4.20 1.94
CA GLY A 223 5.16 -3.92 1.39
C GLY A 223 4.34 -3.02 2.33
N LEU A 224 3.60 -2.07 1.78
CA LEU A 224 2.75 -1.15 2.52
C LEU A 224 1.33 -1.18 1.98
N GLY A 225 0.42 -1.74 2.75
CA GLY A 225 -1.00 -1.80 2.45
C GLY A 225 -1.77 -0.69 3.14
N VAL A 226 -2.24 0.30 2.38
CA VAL A 226 -2.92 1.48 2.93
C VAL A 226 -4.44 1.30 2.91
N GLU A 227 -5.08 1.60 4.06
CA GLU A 227 -6.53 1.44 4.21
C GLU A 227 -7.32 2.60 3.61
N GLU A 228 -8.63 2.38 3.37
CA GLU A 228 -9.58 3.38 2.87
C GLU A 228 -9.60 4.64 3.76
N ASN A 229 -9.79 5.79 3.12
CA ASN A 229 -9.84 7.10 3.79
C ASN A 229 -8.60 7.43 4.63
N THR A 230 -7.45 6.89 4.23
CA THR A 230 -6.15 7.00 4.91
C THR A 230 -5.06 7.21 3.87
N ALA A 231 -4.02 7.92 4.23
CA ALA A 231 -2.84 8.15 3.41
C ALA A 231 -1.57 7.74 4.15
N ALA A 232 -0.61 7.19 3.42
CA ALA A 232 0.78 7.08 3.84
C ALA A 232 1.61 8.12 3.07
N VAL A 233 2.22 9.04 3.79
CA VAL A 233 3.14 10.05 3.25
C VAL A 233 4.54 9.45 3.28
N VAL A 234 5.07 9.16 2.10
CA VAL A 234 6.40 8.52 1.92
C VAL A 234 7.39 9.56 1.42
N LYS A 235 8.41 9.86 2.23
CA LYS A 235 9.45 10.83 1.91
C LYS A 235 10.82 10.21 2.17
N GLY A 236 11.52 9.83 1.13
CA GLY A 236 12.73 9.02 1.27
C GLY A 236 12.43 7.70 1.98
N SER A 237 13.05 7.47 3.15
CA SER A 237 12.77 6.29 4.00
C SER A 237 11.70 6.53 5.07
N GLU A 238 11.20 7.75 5.23
CA GLU A 238 10.19 8.06 6.23
C GLU A 238 8.78 7.82 5.69
N VAL A 239 7.94 7.20 6.51
CA VAL A 239 6.51 6.99 6.27
C VAL A 239 5.74 7.57 7.46
N GLU A 240 4.75 8.40 7.19
CA GLU A 240 3.82 8.90 8.20
C GLU A 240 2.39 8.55 7.78
N ILE A 241 1.58 8.07 8.72
CA ILE A 241 0.18 7.70 8.46
C ILE A 241 -0.73 8.87 8.83
N VAL A 242 -1.60 9.26 7.89
CA VAL A 242 -2.53 10.39 8.03
C VAL A 242 -3.93 9.97 7.63
N GLY A 243 -4.93 10.40 8.37
CA GLY A 243 -6.34 10.19 8.00
C GLY A 243 -7.13 9.39 9.01
N ALA A 244 -8.01 8.49 8.55
CA ALA A 244 -9.03 7.89 9.40
C ALA A 244 -8.61 6.56 10.07
N ARG A 245 -7.68 5.84 9.45
CA ARG A 245 -7.23 4.51 9.87
C ARG A 245 -5.71 4.39 9.71
N GLY A 246 -5.20 3.17 9.54
CA GLY A 246 -3.78 2.89 9.44
C GLY A 246 -3.35 2.24 8.13
N ALA A 247 -2.12 1.75 8.15
CA ALA A 247 -1.53 0.96 7.08
C ALA A 247 -0.81 -0.27 7.65
N LEU A 248 -0.85 -1.37 6.91
CA LEU A 248 -0.12 -2.58 7.27
C LEU A 248 1.23 -2.60 6.53
N LEU A 249 2.30 -2.58 7.28
CA LEU A 249 3.65 -2.80 6.79
C LEU A 249 3.96 -4.31 6.87
N VAL A 250 4.40 -4.86 5.75
CA VAL A 250 4.86 -6.25 5.61
C VAL A 250 6.35 -6.24 5.37
N ASP A 251 7.11 -7.00 6.15
CA ASP A 251 8.54 -7.20 5.96
C ASP A 251 8.84 -8.69 5.74
N LEU A 252 9.39 -9.01 4.58
CA LEU A 252 9.77 -10.36 4.17
C LEU A 252 11.28 -10.60 4.24
N SER A 253 12.07 -9.70 4.81
CA SER A 253 13.54 -9.80 4.83
C SER A 253 14.05 -11.07 5.52
N GLU A 254 13.34 -11.54 6.57
CA GLU A 254 13.64 -12.79 7.29
C GLU A 254 12.73 -13.96 6.85
N ALA A 255 11.79 -13.72 5.95
CA ALA A 255 10.78 -14.71 5.59
C ALA A 255 11.36 -15.81 4.68
N THR A 256 10.96 -17.04 4.93
CA THR A 256 11.33 -18.22 4.15
C THR A 256 10.12 -18.91 3.54
N ALA A 257 10.35 -19.77 2.55
CA ALA A 257 9.32 -20.62 1.97
C ALA A 257 9.89 -22.03 1.78
N ASP A 258 9.03 -23.05 1.89
CA ASP A 258 9.39 -24.43 1.59
C ASP A 258 9.17 -24.70 0.10
N ALA A 259 10.28 -24.86 -0.63
CA ALA A 259 10.27 -25.13 -2.07
C ALA A 259 9.67 -26.50 -2.45
N LYS A 260 9.48 -27.41 -1.49
CA LYS A 260 8.83 -28.71 -1.71
C LYS A 260 7.31 -28.64 -1.78
N LEU A 261 6.71 -27.55 -1.27
CA LEU A 261 5.29 -27.35 -1.35
C LEU A 261 4.91 -26.75 -2.70
N PRO A 262 3.93 -27.33 -3.43
CA PRO A 262 3.54 -26.87 -4.77
C PRO A 262 2.72 -25.58 -4.75
N ALA A 263 2.20 -25.17 -3.58
CA ALA A 263 1.40 -23.98 -3.38
C ALA A 263 2.18 -22.89 -2.64
N PHE A 264 1.70 -21.65 -2.75
CA PHE A 264 2.25 -20.53 -2.00
C PHE A 264 2.33 -20.89 -0.51
N ASN A 265 3.47 -20.61 0.09
CA ASN A 265 3.68 -20.77 1.53
C ASN A 265 4.72 -19.74 1.99
N LEU A 266 4.65 -19.38 3.27
CA LEU A 266 5.53 -18.39 3.85
C LEU A 266 5.71 -18.67 5.34
N ARG A 267 6.91 -18.41 5.87
CA ARG A 267 7.23 -18.56 7.29
C ARG A 267 8.02 -17.36 7.78
N GLY A 268 7.62 -16.84 8.93
CA GLY A 268 8.37 -15.81 9.65
C GLY A 268 8.31 -14.42 9.05
N ALA A 269 7.32 -14.09 8.20
CA ALA A 269 7.10 -12.72 7.79
C ALA A 269 6.78 -11.83 9.00
N LEU A 270 7.20 -10.57 8.98
CA LEU A 270 6.89 -9.60 10.03
C LEU A 270 5.78 -8.66 9.56
N LEU A 271 4.76 -8.52 10.38
CA LEU A 271 3.66 -7.58 10.17
C LEU A 271 3.72 -6.48 11.21
N SER A 272 3.61 -5.22 10.76
CA SER A 272 3.44 -4.08 11.65
C SER A 272 2.24 -3.25 11.19
N TYR A 273 1.29 -3.03 12.08
CA TYR A 273 0.18 -2.12 11.81
C TYR A 273 0.52 -0.75 12.39
N LEU A 274 0.62 0.21 11.51
CA LEU A 274 0.86 1.62 11.80
C LEU A 274 -0.48 2.35 11.74
N ASP A 275 -0.91 2.91 12.85
CA ASP A 275 -2.14 3.69 12.91
C ASP A 275 -1.88 5.18 12.59
N ARG A 276 -2.96 5.95 12.46
CA ARG A 276 -2.90 7.39 12.18
C ARG A 276 -2.01 8.14 13.17
N GLY A 277 -1.12 8.97 12.61
CA GLY A 277 -0.13 9.74 13.36
C GLY A 277 1.17 8.99 13.66
N ASP A 278 1.24 7.68 13.41
CA ASP A 278 2.48 6.92 13.55
C ASP A 278 3.45 7.27 12.42
N LYS A 279 4.75 7.28 12.78
CA LYS A 279 5.86 7.46 11.84
C LYS A 279 6.74 6.23 11.84
N HIS A 280 7.20 5.82 10.68
CA HIS A 280 8.09 4.67 10.53
C HIS A 280 9.22 4.97 9.55
N ASN A 281 10.43 4.57 9.91
CA ASN A 281 11.57 4.65 9.00
C ASN A 281 11.84 3.27 8.38
N LEU A 282 11.61 3.16 7.08
CA LEU A 282 11.76 1.92 6.31
C LEU A 282 13.19 1.36 6.30
N LYS A 283 14.19 2.22 6.46
CA LYS A 283 15.61 1.83 6.44
C LYS A 283 16.09 1.31 7.79
N THR A 284 15.66 1.95 8.88
CA THR A 284 16.09 1.58 10.25
C THR A 284 15.11 0.66 10.95
N GLY A 285 13.88 0.52 10.44
CA GLY A 285 12.81 -0.24 11.07
C GLY A 285 12.26 0.39 12.36
N VAL A 286 12.62 1.66 12.64
CA VAL A 286 12.18 2.36 13.85
C VAL A 286 10.80 2.97 13.62
N THR A 287 9.89 2.69 14.55
CA THR A 287 8.56 3.32 14.60
C THR A 287 8.48 4.29 15.76
N THR A 288 7.97 5.48 15.50
CA THR A 288 7.56 6.46 16.51
C THR A 288 6.04 6.51 16.56
N PRO A 289 5.41 5.97 17.60
CA PRO A 289 3.95 6.03 17.74
C PRO A 289 3.46 7.48 17.84
N ALA A 290 2.20 7.69 17.48
CA ALA A 290 1.53 8.97 17.60
C ALA A 290 1.60 9.51 19.05
N ALA A 291 1.70 10.82 19.21
CA ALA A 291 1.94 11.46 20.51
C ALA A 291 0.90 11.09 21.58
N HIS A 292 -0.34 10.85 21.21
CA HIS A 292 -1.41 10.43 22.12
C HIS A 292 -1.24 9.00 22.64
N LYS A 293 -0.35 8.18 22.04
CA LYS A 293 -0.02 6.80 22.43
C LYS A 293 1.22 6.70 23.33
N LEU A 294 1.97 7.77 23.53
CA LEU A 294 3.24 7.73 24.28
C LEU A 294 3.09 7.78 25.79
N ARG A 295 1.88 8.01 26.31
CA ARG A 295 1.63 8.16 27.76
C ARG A 295 1.15 6.83 28.33
N ASP A 296 2.08 6.01 28.86
CA ASP A 296 1.83 4.81 29.66
C ASP A 296 0.98 3.69 29.00
N GLN A 297 1.00 3.63 27.67
CA GLN A 297 0.10 2.74 26.92
C GLN A 297 0.85 1.72 26.05
N LYS A 298 2.14 1.54 26.34
CA LYS A 298 2.94 0.51 25.69
C LYS A 298 2.49 -0.87 26.20
N ILE A 299 2.23 -1.76 25.26
CA ILE A 299 1.93 -3.16 25.50
C ILE A 299 3.15 -3.97 25.04
N ASP A 300 3.72 -4.73 25.98
CA ASP A 300 4.89 -5.58 25.73
C ASP A 300 4.64 -6.99 26.27
N PRO A 301 4.25 -7.95 25.41
CA PRO A 301 3.96 -9.31 25.86
C PRO A 301 5.14 -10.06 26.48
N ALA A 302 6.37 -9.57 26.32
CA ALA A 302 7.57 -10.15 26.93
C ALA A 302 7.89 -9.56 28.31
N ALA A 303 7.21 -8.48 28.73
CA ALA A 303 7.43 -7.86 30.03
C ALA A 303 6.86 -8.75 31.16
N SER A 304 7.56 -8.77 32.31
CA SER A 304 7.17 -9.59 33.46
C SER A 304 5.86 -9.15 34.12
N ASP A 305 5.47 -7.90 33.93
CA ASP A 305 4.24 -7.29 34.44
C ASP A 305 3.12 -7.22 33.40
N TYR A 306 3.32 -7.85 32.23
CA TYR A 306 2.34 -7.88 31.16
C TYR A 306 0.98 -8.45 31.64
N LYS A 307 -0.07 -7.67 31.38
CA LYS A 307 -1.45 -8.03 31.72
C LYS A 307 -2.31 -7.93 30.47
N PRO A 308 -2.60 -9.03 29.80
CA PRO A 308 -3.44 -9.03 28.60
C PRO A 308 -4.87 -8.61 28.94
N TYR A 309 -5.41 -7.71 28.12
CA TYR A 309 -6.78 -7.21 28.23
C TYR A 309 -7.79 -8.11 27.51
N LEU A 310 -7.44 -8.57 26.30
CA LEU A 310 -8.31 -9.34 25.43
C LEU A 310 -8.32 -10.83 25.81
N GLN A 311 -9.52 -11.43 25.90
CA GLN A 311 -9.70 -12.84 26.28
C GLN A 311 -10.47 -13.65 25.23
N ASN A 312 -10.51 -13.17 23.99
CA ASN A 312 -11.28 -13.76 22.91
C ASN A 312 -10.64 -15.03 22.35
N GLU A 313 -11.45 -15.84 21.66
CA GLU A 313 -10.96 -16.95 20.87
C GLU A 313 -10.04 -16.48 19.74
N ASN A 314 -9.06 -17.33 19.41
CA ASN A 314 -7.94 -16.96 18.56
C ASN A 314 -7.99 -17.65 17.20
N TYR A 315 -9.20 -17.88 16.66
CA TYR A 315 -9.39 -18.45 15.33
C TYR A 315 -10.44 -17.68 14.51
N PHE A 316 -10.04 -17.23 13.31
CA PHE A 316 -10.89 -16.51 12.38
C PHE A 316 -11.28 -17.41 11.20
N LEU A 317 -12.58 -17.60 10.96
CA LEU A 317 -13.08 -18.41 9.84
C LEU A 317 -12.80 -17.77 8.46
N ASP A 318 -12.62 -16.44 8.41
CA ASP A 318 -12.18 -15.70 7.23
C ASP A 318 -11.18 -14.63 7.65
N ILE A 319 -9.90 -14.94 7.54
CA ILE A 319 -8.81 -14.01 7.89
C ILE A 319 -8.67 -12.87 6.88
N LEU A 320 -9.23 -13.03 5.68
CA LEU A 320 -9.22 -12.02 4.62
C LEU A 320 -10.47 -11.12 4.64
N ALA A 321 -11.39 -11.31 5.60
CA ALA A 321 -12.52 -10.41 5.77
C ALA A 321 -12.08 -8.99 6.18
N ASP A 322 -13.02 -8.04 6.04
CA ASP A 322 -12.79 -6.62 6.35
C ASP A 322 -12.14 -6.45 7.73
N ASN A 323 -10.97 -5.82 7.77
CA ASN A 323 -10.21 -5.48 8.98
C ASN A 323 -9.75 -6.67 9.85
N THR A 324 -10.04 -7.92 9.49
CA THR A 324 -9.80 -9.09 10.34
C THR A 324 -8.34 -9.30 10.70
N ILE A 325 -7.41 -9.06 9.77
CA ILE A 325 -5.98 -9.25 10.04
C ILE A 325 -5.48 -8.31 11.15
N VAL A 326 -5.95 -7.07 11.20
CA VAL A 326 -5.56 -6.11 12.24
C VAL A 326 -6.21 -6.46 13.58
N THR A 327 -7.47 -6.91 13.57
CA THR A 327 -8.12 -7.46 14.76
C THR A 327 -7.34 -8.66 15.32
N ALA A 328 -6.89 -9.57 14.46
CA ALA A 328 -6.06 -10.71 14.86
C ALA A 328 -4.70 -10.25 15.43
N MET A 329 -4.09 -9.20 14.88
CA MET A 329 -2.85 -8.62 15.42
C MET A 329 -3.06 -7.97 16.78
N ALA A 330 -4.17 -7.25 16.99
CA ALA A 330 -4.53 -6.67 18.29
C ALA A 330 -4.77 -7.77 19.34
N GLN A 331 -5.50 -8.84 18.99
CA GLN A 331 -5.71 -9.99 19.86
C GLN A 331 -4.41 -10.72 20.19
N LEU A 332 -3.49 -10.84 19.24
CA LEU A 332 -2.17 -11.42 19.49
C LEU A 332 -1.36 -10.55 20.46
N LEU A 333 -1.33 -9.23 20.25
CA LEU A 333 -0.57 -8.30 21.09
C LEU A 333 -1.11 -8.28 22.51
N ASP A 334 -2.42 -8.10 22.67
CA ASP A 334 -3.07 -7.80 23.95
C ASP A 334 -3.88 -8.99 24.51
N GLY A 335 -3.64 -10.18 23.98
CA GLY A 335 -4.26 -11.44 24.41
C GLY A 335 -3.28 -12.40 25.07
N ARG A 336 -3.80 -13.41 25.77
CA ARG A 336 -3.00 -14.42 26.46
C ARG A 336 -2.37 -15.44 25.54
N ALA A 337 -3.04 -15.76 24.43
CA ALA A 337 -2.60 -16.81 23.52
C ALA A 337 -1.25 -16.49 22.88
N PRO A 338 -0.37 -17.48 22.70
CA PRO A 338 0.90 -17.30 22.01
C PRO A 338 0.73 -17.10 20.50
N GLU A 339 -0.43 -17.46 19.97
CA GLU A 339 -0.73 -17.36 18.54
C GLU A 339 -2.23 -17.12 18.30
N VAL A 340 -2.53 -16.56 17.14
CA VAL A 340 -3.88 -16.37 16.58
C VAL A 340 -3.87 -16.93 15.18
N ARG A 341 -4.90 -17.68 14.81
CA ARG A 341 -4.99 -18.31 13.49
C ARG A 341 -6.23 -17.87 12.74
N GLY A 342 -6.20 -18.00 11.44
CA GLY A 342 -7.36 -17.79 10.60
C GLY A 342 -7.23 -18.48 9.27
N LEU A 343 -8.37 -18.78 8.68
CA LEU A 343 -8.49 -19.49 7.41
C LEU A 343 -8.76 -18.51 6.28
N ALA A 344 -8.05 -18.66 5.17
CA ALA A 344 -8.41 -18.11 3.89
C ALA A 344 -8.87 -19.24 2.98
N TYR A 345 -10.17 -19.32 2.71
CA TYR A 345 -10.76 -20.37 1.90
C TYR A 345 -12.04 -19.88 1.22
N ARG A 346 -12.29 -20.39 0.02
CA ARG A 346 -13.51 -20.10 -0.71
C ARG A 346 -14.49 -21.28 -0.64
N VAL A 347 -15.49 -21.17 0.22
CA VAL A 347 -16.52 -22.22 0.43
C VAL A 347 -17.26 -22.58 -0.88
N ARG A 348 -17.46 -21.58 -1.76
CA ARG A 348 -18.03 -21.80 -3.10
C ARG A 348 -16.98 -21.41 -4.14
N PRO A 349 -16.18 -22.37 -4.63
CA PRO A 349 -15.16 -22.11 -5.65
C PRO A 349 -15.76 -21.50 -6.91
N ARG A 350 -14.98 -20.72 -7.64
CA ARG A 350 -15.38 -20.26 -8.98
C ARG A 350 -15.37 -21.43 -9.96
N PRO A 351 -16.18 -21.40 -11.02
CA PRO A 351 -16.21 -22.48 -12.02
C PRO A 351 -14.85 -22.83 -12.63
N ASN A 352 -13.94 -21.83 -12.71
CA ASN A 352 -12.62 -21.98 -13.29
C ASN A 352 -11.50 -22.04 -12.24
N ASP A 353 -11.81 -22.34 -10.98
CA ASP A 353 -10.81 -22.51 -9.93
C ASP A 353 -10.07 -23.85 -10.15
N LEU A 354 -8.78 -23.77 -10.43
CA LEU A 354 -7.93 -24.94 -10.73
C LEU A 354 -7.62 -25.79 -9.49
N SER A 355 -7.86 -25.26 -8.30
CA SER A 355 -7.57 -25.93 -7.02
C SER A 355 -8.66 -25.60 -6.00
N PRO A 356 -9.89 -26.09 -6.22
CA PRO A 356 -11.03 -25.73 -5.38
C PRO A 356 -10.88 -26.16 -3.91
N GLU A 357 -10.13 -27.25 -3.65
CA GLU A 357 -9.83 -27.77 -2.31
C GLU A 357 -8.70 -27.03 -1.59
N LEU A 358 -7.97 -26.13 -2.28
CA LEU A 358 -6.83 -25.41 -1.69
C LEU A 358 -7.31 -24.21 -0.88
N GLY A 359 -7.00 -24.22 0.40
CA GLY A 359 -7.09 -23.10 1.33
C GLY A 359 -5.74 -22.73 1.91
N PHE A 360 -5.71 -21.70 2.74
CA PHE A 360 -4.49 -21.26 3.43
C PHE A 360 -4.82 -20.92 4.88
N GLU A 361 -4.04 -21.46 5.81
CA GLU A 361 -4.06 -21.04 7.21
C GLU A 361 -3.05 -19.92 7.40
N PHE A 362 -3.48 -18.81 7.97
CA PHE A 362 -2.67 -17.70 8.43
C PHE A 362 -2.46 -17.89 9.94
N ARG A 363 -1.21 -18.07 10.34
CA ARG A 363 -0.83 -18.21 11.74
C ARG A 363 -0.01 -16.99 12.16
N LEU A 364 -0.62 -16.11 12.96
CA LEU A 364 0.08 -15.02 13.60
C LEU A 364 0.58 -15.51 14.97
N TYR A 365 1.81 -15.17 15.33
CA TYR A 365 2.37 -15.61 16.60
C TYR A 365 3.33 -14.61 17.22
N LYS A 366 3.45 -14.68 18.56
CA LYS A 366 4.36 -13.85 19.32
C LYS A 366 5.79 -14.24 19.04
N GLY A 367 6.63 -13.24 18.85
CA GLY A 367 8.06 -13.42 18.61
C GLY A 367 8.86 -12.24 19.15
N PRO A 368 10.18 -12.28 19.06
CA PRO A 368 11.04 -11.18 19.49
C PRO A 368 10.66 -9.87 18.83
N GLY A 369 10.51 -8.83 19.65
CA GLY A 369 10.19 -7.48 19.21
C GLY A 369 8.70 -7.19 18.97
N LEU A 370 7.80 -8.14 19.26
CA LEU A 370 6.36 -7.85 19.28
C LEU A 370 6.07 -6.87 20.43
N VAL A 371 5.70 -5.66 20.05
CA VAL A 371 5.28 -4.60 20.98
C VAL A 371 4.19 -3.77 20.32
N GLY A 372 3.45 -3.01 21.09
CA GLY A 372 2.45 -2.10 20.54
C GLY A 372 1.98 -1.06 21.54
N TRP A 373 0.98 -0.30 21.12
CA TRP A 373 0.33 0.75 21.89
C TRP A 373 -1.15 0.77 21.59
N PHE A 374 -1.92 1.17 22.59
CA PHE A 374 -3.33 1.42 22.48
C PHE A 374 -3.70 2.67 23.28
N SER A 375 -4.55 3.55 22.78
CA SER A 375 -4.92 4.74 23.53
C SER A 375 -6.44 4.93 23.71
N GLY A 376 -7.25 4.44 22.80
CA GLY A 376 -8.69 4.73 22.78
C GLY A 376 -9.04 6.21 22.60
N ALA A 377 -8.03 7.07 22.41
CA ALA A 377 -8.20 8.52 22.39
C ALA A 377 -9.01 9.04 21.20
N LEU A 378 -9.09 8.25 20.13
CA LEU A 378 -9.74 8.63 18.89
C LEU A 378 -11.07 7.89 18.64
N GLY A 379 -11.63 7.28 19.69
CA GLY A 379 -12.95 6.66 19.67
C GLY A 379 -13.02 5.37 18.86
N GLY A 380 -12.05 4.49 19.00
CA GLY A 380 -12.01 3.20 18.34
C GLY A 380 -10.88 2.32 18.87
N GLU A 381 -10.65 1.18 18.26
CA GLU A 381 -9.49 0.35 18.51
C GLU A 381 -8.29 0.93 17.75
N ASP A 382 -7.59 1.87 18.35
CA ASP A 382 -6.44 2.57 17.79
C ASP A 382 -5.11 1.92 18.22
N TYR A 383 -4.99 0.62 17.92
CA TYR A 383 -3.75 -0.11 18.15
C TYR A 383 -2.67 0.28 17.15
N THR A 384 -1.44 0.42 17.64
CA THR A 384 -0.21 0.23 16.86
C THR A 384 0.37 -1.12 17.26
N VAL A 385 0.65 -1.99 16.30
CA VAL A 385 1.22 -3.33 16.56
C VAL A 385 2.47 -3.48 15.72
N LEU A 386 3.61 -3.80 16.35
CA LEU A 386 4.88 -3.95 15.66
C LEU A 386 5.37 -5.40 15.73
N LYS A 387 5.85 -5.89 14.59
CA LYS A 387 6.59 -7.15 14.45
C LYS A 387 5.82 -8.40 14.90
N ALA A 388 4.50 -8.45 14.67
CA ALA A 388 3.77 -9.71 14.73
C ALA A 388 4.32 -10.67 13.65
N ARG A 389 4.63 -11.90 14.01
CA ARG A 389 5.12 -12.90 13.04
C ARG A 389 3.96 -13.57 12.35
N LEU A 390 4.14 -13.88 11.05
CA LEU A 390 3.14 -14.54 10.22
C LEU A 390 3.74 -15.72 9.48
N ASP A 391 3.06 -16.87 9.58
CA ASP A 391 3.19 -17.99 8.64
C ASP A 391 1.93 -18.08 7.78
N VAL A 392 2.07 -18.44 6.50
CA VAL A 392 0.98 -18.81 5.60
C VAL A 392 1.19 -20.24 5.14
N ILE A 393 0.26 -21.11 5.49
CA ILE A 393 0.40 -22.56 5.34
C ILE A 393 -0.72 -23.04 4.38
N PRO A 394 -0.38 -23.64 3.22
CA PRO A 394 -1.39 -24.23 2.36
C PRO A 394 -2.03 -25.44 3.04
N VAL A 395 -3.37 -25.52 2.98
CA VAL A 395 -4.16 -26.59 3.59
C VAL A 395 -5.14 -27.17 2.57
N ARG A 396 -5.42 -28.47 2.70
CA ARG A 396 -6.46 -29.12 1.91
C ARG A 396 -7.79 -29.09 2.66
N MET A 397 -8.80 -28.56 2.01
CA MET A 397 -10.16 -28.45 2.53
C MET A 397 -11.05 -29.57 2.00
N SER A 398 -11.97 -30.05 2.81
CA SER A 398 -13.02 -31.00 2.37
C SER A 398 -14.04 -30.30 1.49
N THR A 399 -14.58 -31.02 0.49
CA THR A 399 -15.67 -30.50 -0.34
C THR A 399 -16.82 -31.52 -0.35
N PRO A 400 -17.98 -31.18 0.20
CA PRO A 400 -18.35 -29.94 0.89
C PRO A 400 -17.62 -29.75 2.21
N LEU A 401 -17.44 -28.49 2.64
CA LEU A 401 -16.78 -28.16 3.91
C LEU A 401 -17.52 -28.70 5.12
N PHE A 402 -18.83 -28.83 5.02
CA PHE A 402 -19.73 -29.41 6.05
C PHE A 402 -20.91 -30.13 5.40
N THR A 403 -21.47 -31.06 6.12
CA THR A 403 -22.70 -31.76 5.72
C THR A 403 -23.79 -31.36 6.70
N PRO A 404 -24.99 -30.92 6.23
CA PRO A 404 -26.14 -30.67 7.10
C PRO A 404 -26.48 -31.90 7.92
N LEU A 405 -26.86 -31.70 9.18
CA LEU A 405 -27.42 -32.80 9.97
C LEU A 405 -28.75 -33.27 9.36
N ALA A 406 -28.89 -34.56 9.16
CA ALA A 406 -30.18 -35.12 8.79
C ALA A 406 -31.16 -34.98 9.96
N PRO A 407 -32.47 -34.70 9.72
CA PRO A 407 -33.47 -34.82 10.76
C PRO A 407 -33.51 -36.27 11.23
N ASN A 408 -33.62 -36.49 12.55
CA ASN A 408 -33.81 -37.81 13.15
C ASN A 408 -35.17 -38.39 12.76
#